data_76c96c164a7b0355487838ef0c582bd4
#
_entry.id   76c96c164a7b0355487838ef0c582bd4
#
_cell.length_a   1.000
_cell.length_b   1.000
_cell.length_c   1.000
_cell.angle_alpha   90.00
_cell.angle_beta   90.00
_cell.angle_gamma   90.00
#
_symmetry.space_group_name_H-M   'P 1'
#
loop_
_entity.id
_entity.type
_entity.pdbx_description
1 polymer ?
#
loop_
_entity_poly.entity_id
_entity_poly.type
_entity_poly.pdbx_seq_one_letter_code
_entity_poly.pdbx_strand_id
1 'polypeptide(L)'
;EKGRNPLKVPPAEFDEKRTRAAVLFPQGSMANSPTQMLSDTTKGKFGPFVGQLLVGEMNRPRIMRILVDEVAGETQGACLPFIDNGGLRRGMHRFAFAPDGSLWVGQTHLSWVGANGIQRISWTGKMPMSVLAMNLTNSGFKLSFTKPLSKVTAENFAFQRYYYKYHQSYGSPQL
;
A
#
# COMPACT_ATOMS: atom_id res chain seq x y z
N GLU A 1 -20.43 -11.04 -20.42
CA GLU A 1 -21.84 -11.49 -20.50
C GLU A 1 -22.76 -10.28 -20.64
N LYS A 2 -23.01 -9.87 -21.89
CA LYS A 2 -23.91 -8.75 -22.18
C LYS A 2 -25.34 -9.11 -21.75
N GLY A 3 -25.94 -8.32 -20.88
CA GLY A 3 -27.35 -8.42 -20.51
C GLY A 3 -27.64 -9.00 -19.11
N ARG A 4 -26.68 -9.55 -18.40
CA ARG A 4 -26.88 -10.03 -17.04
C ARG A 4 -26.73 -8.87 -16.04
N ASN A 5 -27.74 -8.67 -15.20
CA ASN A 5 -27.64 -7.65 -14.15
C ASN A 5 -26.59 -8.08 -13.10
N PRO A 6 -25.45 -7.39 -12.98
CA PRO A 6 -24.39 -7.79 -12.05
C PRO A 6 -24.83 -7.79 -10.59
N LEU A 7 -25.84 -7.01 -10.24
CA LEU A 7 -26.39 -6.95 -8.88
C LEU A 7 -27.17 -8.21 -8.48
N LYS A 8 -27.50 -9.08 -9.45
CA LYS A 8 -28.22 -10.34 -9.23
C LYS A 8 -27.31 -11.56 -9.27
N VAL A 9 -26.02 -11.37 -9.51
CA VAL A 9 -25.07 -12.49 -9.52
C VAL A 9 -24.74 -12.88 -8.07
N PRO A 10 -24.83 -14.19 -7.71
CA PRO A 10 -24.47 -14.63 -6.38
C PRO A 10 -23.02 -14.28 -6.01
N PRO A 11 -22.73 -13.91 -4.75
CA PRO A 11 -21.38 -13.56 -4.33
C PRO A 11 -20.31 -14.62 -4.64
N ALA A 12 -20.64 -15.91 -4.49
CA ALA A 12 -19.74 -17.01 -4.80
C ALA A 12 -19.33 -17.03 -6.28
N GLU A 13 -20.26 -16.78 -7.20
CA GLU A 13 -19.96 -16.71 -8.63
C GLU A 13 -19.06 -15.51 -8.98
N PHE A 14 -19.20 -14.40 -8.25
CA PHE A 14 -18.27 -13.28 -8.38
C PHE A 14 -16.87 -13.64 -7.89
N ASP A 15 -16.76 -14.34 -6.76
CA ASP A 15 -15.48 -14.75 -6.21
C ASP A 15 -14.70 -15.69 -7.15
N GLU A 16 -15.38 -16.57 -7.85
CA GLU A 16 -14.77 -17.45 -8.84
C GLU A 16 -14.24 -16.71 -10.09
N LYS A 17 -14.94 -15.63 -10.48
CA LYS A 17 -14.64 -14.92 -11.73
C LYS A 17 -13.70 -13.75 -11.56
N ARG A 18 -13.46 -13.28 -10.35
CA ARG A 18 -12.61 -12.12 -10.12
C ARG A 18 -11.13 -12.49 -10.04
N THR A 19 -10.27 -11.61 -10.55
CA THR A 19 -8.86 -11.63 -10.21
C THR A 19 -8.69 -11.15 -8.77
N ARG A 20 -8.09 -11.97 -7.92
CA ARG A 20 -7.81 -11.58 -6.54
C ARG A 20 -6.76 -10.48 -6.50
N ALA A 21 -6.96 -9.50 -5.61
CA ALA A 21 -5.97 -8.48 -5.37
C ALA A 21 -4.79 -9.07 -4.59
N ALA A 22 -3.57 -8.78 -5.03
CA ALA A 22 -2.36 -9.16 -4.29
C ALA A 22 -2.29 -8.47 -2.92
N VAL A 23 -2.75 -7.22 -2.84
CA VAL A 23 -2.79 -6.43 -1.60
C VAL A 23 -4.10 -5.67 -1.51
N LEU A 24 -4.74 -5.73 -0.36
CA LEU A 24 -5.89 -4.91 -0.03
C LEU A 24 -5.46 -3.73 0.84
N PHE A 25 -6.07 -2.57 0.59
CA PHE A 25 -5.91 -1.38 1.40
C PHE A 25 -7.13 -1.22 2.30
N PRO A 26 -7.04 -1.52 3.61
CA PRO A 26 -8.18 -1.35 4.51
C PRO A 26 -8.72 0.07 4.47
N GLN A 27 -9.99 0.19 4.08
CA GLN A 27 -10.67 1.48 3.98
C GLN A 27 -10.73 2.16 5.35
N GLY A 28 -10.55 3.46 5.38
CA GLY A 28 -10.54 4.23 6.63
C GLY A 28 -9.23 4.16 7.40
N SER A 29 -8.64 3.00 7.58
CA SER A 29 -7.38 2.86 8.34
C SER A 29 -6.13 3.03 7.48
N MET A 30 -6.09 2.45 6.28
CA MET A 30 -4.93 2.54 5.39
C MET A 30 -5.16 3.55 4.26
N ALA A 31 -6.15 3.36 3.43
CA ALA A 31 -6.47 4.26 2.33
C ALA A 31 -7.97 4.30 2.05
N ASN A 32 -8.45 5.44 1.55
CA ASN A 32 -9.80 5.58 1.01
C ASN A 32 -9.79 5.63 -0.52
N SER A 33 -8.74 6.21 -1.08
CA SER A 33 -8.60 6.38 -2.52
C SER A 33 -7.14 6.23 -2.94
N PRO A 34 -6.64 4.98 -3.05
CA PRO A 34 -5.31 4.72 -3.58
C PRO A 34 -5.17 5.26 -5.00
N THR A 35 -4.02 5.84 -5.31
CA THR A 35 -3.72 6.46 -6.60
C THR A 35 -2.59 5.72 -7.32
N GLN A 36 -1.71 6.45 -7.98
CA GLN A 36 -0.62 5.83 -8.72
C GLN A 36 0.25 4.93 -7.86
N MET A 37 0.62 3.78 -8.41
CA MET A 37 1.67 2.91 -7.91
C MET A 37 2.97 3.17 -8.68
N LEU A 38 4.09 3.28 -7.97
CA LEU A 38 5.42 3.50 -8.53
C LEU A 38 6.45 2.61 -7.83
N SER A 39 7.24 1.88 -8.60
CA SER A 39 8.37 1.12 -8.05
C SER A 39 9.58 2.01 -7.78
N ASP A 40 10.26 1.79 -6.66
CA ASP A 40 11.54 2.43 -6.39
C ASP A 40 12.64 1.85 -7.27
N THR A 41 12.98 2.57 -8.32
CA THR A 41 14.05 2.23 -9.27
C THR A 41 15.32 3.05 -9.04
N THR A 42 15.43 3.76 -7.92
CA THR A 42 16.50 4.74 -7.67
C THR A 42 17.85 4.12 -7.35
N LYS A 43 17.94 2.80 -7.23
CA LYS A 43 19.17 2.07 -6.85
C LYS A 43 19.73 2.51 -5.50
N GLY A 44 18.83 2.82 -4.55
CA GLY A 44 19.15 3.21 -3.18
C GLY A 44 19.30 4.71 -2.95
N LYS A 45 19.15 5.56 -3.96
CA LYS A 45 19.20 7.02 -3.77
C LYS A 45 18.01 7.56 -2.98
N PHE A 46 16.89 6.85 -2.96
CA PHE A 46 15.70 7.20 -2.15
C PHE A 46 15.61 6.42 -0.83
N GLY A 47 16.61 5.60 -0.51
CA GLY A 47 16.68 4.86 0.74
C GLY A 47 16.74 3.34 0.54
N PRO A 48 16.43 2.55 1.59
CA PRO A 48 16.67 1.11 1.61
C PRO A 48 15.58 0.26 0.93
N PHE A 49 14.59 0.88 0.29
CA PHE A 49 13.38 0.19 -0.19
C PHE A 49 13.37 -0.07 -1.70
N VAL A 50 14.55 -0.23 -2.29
CA VAL A 50 14.73 -0.47 -3.73
C VAL A 50 13.83 -1.63 -4.22
N GLY A 51 13.16 -1.40 -5.33
CA GLY A 51 12.26 -2.37 -5.95
C GLY A 51 10.87 -2.46 -5.31
N GLN A 52 10.68 -1.87 -4.14
CA GLN A 52 9.36 -1.86 -3.51
C GLN A 52 8.43 -0.84 -4.15
N LEU A 53 7.14 -1.08 -3.98
CA LEU A 53 6.10 -0.26 -4.58
C LEU A 53 5.63 0.80 -3.60
N LEU A 54 5.53 2.04 -4.08
CA LEU A 54 4.93 3.17 -3.38
C LEU A 54 3.56 3.46 -3.98
N VAL A 55 2.57 3.73 -3.13
CA VAL A 55 1.20 4.04 -3.54
C VAL A 55 0.74 5.32 -2.85
N GLY A 56 0.23 6.25 -3.62
CA GLY A 56 -0.35 7.48 -3.10
C GLY A 56 -1.75 7.30 -2.54
N GLU A 57 -2.16 8.26 -1.72
CA GLU A 57 -3.50 8.32 -1.15
C GLU A 57 -4.10 9.72 -1.35
N MET A 58 -5.30 9.77 -1.90
CA MET A 58 -5.95 11.04 -2.28
C MET A 58 -6.48 11.82 -1.08
N ASN A 59 -7.11 11.12 -0.13
CA ASN A 59 -7.86 11.73 0.97
C ASN A 59 -7.01 12.08 2.19
N ARG A 60 -5.87 11.41 2.32
CA ARG A 60 -4.95 11.59 3.45
C ARG A 60 -3.57 12.00 2.96
N PRO A 61 -2.79 12.74 3.76
CA PRO A 61 -1.41 13.06 3.44
C PRO A 61 -0.52 11.84 3.71
N ARG A 62 -0.72 10.76 2.91
CA ARG A 62 -0.07 9.48 3.12
C ARG A 62 0.46 8.89 1.83
N ILE A 63 1.67 8.37 1.87
CA ILE A 63 2.22 7.44 0.89
C ILE A 63 2.33 6.08 1.59
N MET A 64 1.86 5.05 0.93
CA MET A 64 1.95 3.67 1.39
C MET A 64 3.09 2.95 0.67
N ARG A 65 3.64 1.95 1.33
CA ARG A 65 4.62 1.04 0.77
C ARG A 65 4.07 -0.38 0.77
N ILE A 66 4.31 -1.10 -0.31
CA ILE A 66 3.78 -2.44 -0.53
C ILE A 66 4.92 -3.45 -0.40
N LEU A 67 4.70 -4.44 0.43
CA LEU A 67 5.50 -5.65 0.51
C LEU A 67 4.79 -6.73 -0.30
N VAL A 68 5.51 -7.39 -1.19
CA VAL A 68 4.98 -8.46 -2.05
C VAL A 68 5.70 -9.75 -1.74
N ASP A 69 4.96 -10.85 -1.73
CA ASP A 69 5.46 -12.21 -1.54
C ASP A 69 4.79 -13.17 -2.53
N GLU A 70 5.53 -14.15 -3.00
CA GLU A 70 5.03 -15.23 -3.85
C GLU A 70 4.85 -16.50 -3.02
N VAL A 71 3.64 -16.99 -2.92
CA VAL A 71 3.30 -18.16 -2.11
C VAL A 71 2.47 -19.12 -2.95
N ALA A 72 3.00 -20.31 -3.17
CA ALA A 72 2.35 -21.36 -3.96
C ALA A 72 1.90 -20.90 -5.37
N GLY A 73 2.67 -20.02 -6.00
CA GLY A 73 2.36 -19.44 -7.32
C GLY A 73 1.35 -18.30 -7.31
N GLU A 74 0.94 -17.84 -6.13
CA GLU A 74 0.03 -16.70 -5.96
C GLU A 74 0.79 -15.50 -5.41
N THR A 75 0.65 -14.35 -6.04
CA THR A 75 1.19 -13.09 -5.53
C THR A 75 0.29 -12.54 -4.43
N GLN A 76 0.86 -12.29 -3.27
CA GLN A 76 0.18 -11.70 -2.13
C GLN A 76 1.08 -10.71 -1.41
N GLY A 77 0.55 -9.97 -0.46
CA GLY A 77 1.39 -9.02 0.28
C GLY A 77 0.65 -8.20 1.31
N ALA A 78 1.34 -7.19 1.80
CA ALA A 78 0.85 -6.27 2.81
C ALA A 78 1.15 -4.82 2.43
N CYS A 79 0.34 -3.90 2.93
CA CYS A 79 0.60 -2.48 2.84
C CYS A 79 1.01 -1.90 4.19
N LEU A 80 1.96 -0.99 4.15
CA LEU A 80 2.48 -0.28 5.31
C LEU A 80 2.39 1.23 5.06
N PRO A 81 2.14 2.06 6.08
CA PRO A 81 2.41 3.48 5.96
C PRO A 81 3.90 3.69 5.69
N PHE A 82 4.23 4.49 4.69
CA PHE A 82 5.61 4.89 4.39
C PHE A 82 5.88 6.30 4.87
N ILE A 83 5.07 7.25 4.43
CA ILE A 83 5.04 8.61 4.96
C ILE A 83 3.59 8.88 5.35
N ASP A 84 3.37 9.30 6.57
CA ASP A 84 2.05 9.64 7.10
C ASP A 84 2.10 11.01 7.76
N ASN A 85 1.41 11.98 7.20
CA ASN A 85 1.52 13.39 7.52
C ASN A 85 2.92 13.96 7.17
N GLY A 86 3.76 14.31 8.11
CA GLY A 86 5.15 14.74 7.87
C GLY A 86 5.32 15.93 6.90
N GLY A 87 4.34 16.83 6.82
CA GLY A 87 4.34 17.94 5.87
C GLY A 87 3.80 17.59 4.46
N LEU A 88 3.38 16.35 4.23
CA LEU A 88 2.68 16.00 3.00
C LEU A 88 1.32 16.70 2.93
N ARG A 89 0.97 17.13 1.74
CA ARG A 89 -0.39 17.60 1.43
C ARG A 89 -1.26 16.44 0.92
N ARG A 90 -2.56 16.57 1.09
CA ARG A 90 -3.55 15.65 0.51
C ARG A 90 -3.56 15.73 -1.02
N GLY A 91 -4.26 14.81 -1.66
CA GLY A 91 -4.46 14.86 -3.10
C GLY A 91 -3.30 14.29 -3.90
N MET A 92 -2.50 13.41 -3.32
CA MET A 92 -1.41 12.76 -4.05
C MET A 92 -1.97 11.95 -5.20
N HIS A 93 -1.58 12.30 -6.40
CA HIS A 93 -2.14 11.73 -7.61
C HIS A 93 -1.08 11.11 -8.53
N ARG A 94 0.08 11.75 -8.67
CA ARG A 94 1.17 11.28 -9.53
C ARG A 94 2.51 11.35 -8.84
N PHE A 95 3.33 10.36 -9.13
CA PHE A 95 4.68 10.21 -8.62
C PHE A 95 5.69 10.11 -9.76
N ALA A 96 6.86 10.69 -9.58
CA ALA A 96 8.00 10.46 -10.44
C ALA A 96 9.30 10.56 -9.65
N PHE A 97 10.24 9.67 -9.92
CA PHE A 97 11.60 9.82 -9.42
C PHE A 97 12.41 10.72 -10.34
N ALA A 98 13.14 11.66 -9.76
CA ALA A 98 14.13 12.45 -10.47
C ALA A 98 15.47 11.69 -10.55
N PRO A 99 16.40 12.09 -11.44
CA PRO A 99 17.71 11.47 -11.58
C PRO A 99 18.57 11.48 -10.31
N ASP A 100 18.34 12.43 -9.41
CA ASP A 100 18.98 12.52 -8.10
C ASP A 100 18.40 11.56 -7.06
N GLY A 101 17.34 10.83 -7.40
CA GLY A 101 16.65 9.89 -6.53
C GLY A 101 15.54 10.51 -5.70
N SER A 102 15.30 11.81 -5.78
CA SER A 102 14.17 12.41 -5.08
C SER A 102 12.83 12.01 -5.70
N LEU A 103 11.81 11.81 -4.85
CA LEU A 103 10.44 11.53 -5.27
C LEU A 103 9.67 12.86 -5.41
N TRP A 104 9.14 13.10 -6.58
CA TRP A 104 8.26 14.22 -6.84
C TRP A 104 6.80 13.76 -6.83
N VAL A 105 5.98 14.49 -6.11
CA VAL A 105 4.58 14.17 -5.85
C VAL A 105 3.71 15.29 -6.38
N GLY A 106 2.94 15.00 -7.41
CA GLY A 106 1.91 15.90 -7.93
C GLY A 106 0.62 15.74 -7.14
N GLN A 107 0.11 16.84 -6.59
CA GLN A 107 -1.16 16.90 -5.90
C GLN A 107 -2.23 17.56 -6.75
N THR A 108 -3.46 17.11 -6.58
CA THR A 108 -4.63 17.69 -7.26
C THR A 108 -5.80 17.81 -6.30
N HIS A 109 -6.62 18.82 -6.58
CA HIS A 109 -7.90 19.02 -5.91
C HIS A 109 -9.01 18.87 -6.94
N LEU A 110 -9.71 17.76 -6.89
CA LEU A 110 -10.84 17.46 -7.77
C LEU A 110 -12.13 17.51 -6.95
N SER A 111 -12.61 18.71 -6.66
CA SER A 111 -13.93 19.00 -6.05
C SER A 111 -14.26 18.37 -4.70
N TRP A 112 -13.61 17.31 -4.27
CA TRP A 112 -13.95 16.64 -3.00
C TRP A 112 -12.84 16.67 -1.95
N VAL A 113 -11.61 16.27 -2.29
CA VAL A 113 -10.49 16.17 -1.33
C VAL A 113 -9.18 16.40 -2.05
N GLY A 114 -8.29 17.13 -1.43
CA GLY A 114 -6.93 17.30 -1.93
C GLY A 114 -6.35 18.68 -1.68
N ALA A 115 -5.21 18.90 -2.28
CA ALA A 115 -4.54 20.19 -2.38
C ALA A 115 -3.83 20.27 -3.73
N ASN A 116 -3.65 21.47 -4.25
CA ASN A 116 -2.90 21.66 -5.48
C ASN A 116 -1.41 21.81 -5.18
N GLY A 117 -0.59 21.38 -6.12
CA GLY A 117 0.83 21.66 -6.13
C GLY A 117 1.73 20.48 -6.39
N ILE A 118 3.00 20.71 -6.17
CA ILE A 118 4.05 19.71 -6.29
C ILE A 118 4.88 19.74 -5.01
N GLN A 119 5.22 18.57 -4.49
CA GLN A 119 6.16 18.42 -3.39
C GLN A 119 7.30 17.50 -3.79
N ARG A 120 8.49 17.83 -3.31
CA ARG A 120 9.69 17.00 -3.46
C ARG A 120 10.01 16.35 -2.13
N ILE A 121 10.28 15.07 -2.16
CA ILE A 121 10.69 14.26 -1.02
C ILE A 121 12.08 13.72 -1.31
N SER A 122 13.01 13.95 -0.40
CA SER A 122 14.39 13.46 -0.52
C SER A 122 14.75 12.62 0.70
N TRP A 123 15.52 11.58 0.48
CA TRP A 123 16.07 10.80 1.57
C TRP A 123 17.13 11.60 2.34
N THR A 124 17.04 11.58 3.66
CA THR A 124 17.95 12.32 4.54
C THR A 124 19.29 11.61 4.78
N GLY A 125 19.47 10.40 4.24
CA GLY A 125 20.62 9.54 4.53
C GLY A 125 20.48 8.75 5.84
N LYS A 126 19.48 9.04 6.66
CA LYS A 126 19.27 8.33 7.93
C LYS A 126 18.44 7.07 7.70
N MET A 127 19.00 5.90 8.01
CA MET A 127 18.30 4.63 7.92
C MET A 127 17.11 4.61 8.91
N PRO A 128 15.86 4.50 8.45
CA PRO A 128 14.72 4.35 9.35
C PRO A 128 14.71 2.95 9.98
N MET A 129 14.08 2.77 11.13
CA MET A 129 13.64 1.46 11.60
C MET A 129 12.31 1.15 10.90
N SER A 130 12.28 0.12 10.08
CA SER A 130 11.07 -0.27 9.33
C SER A 130 11.12 -1.74 8.94
N VAL A 131 9.97 -2.34 8.72
CA VAL A 131 9.87 -3.68 8.11
C VAL A 131 10.38 -3.58 6.67
N LEU A 132 11.37 -4.36 6.31
CA LEU A 132 11.94 -4.42 4.97
C LEU A 132 11.23 -5.48 4.10
N ALA A 133 10.93 -6.63 4.69
CA ALA A 133 10.20 -7.70 4.01
C ALA A 133 9.32 -8.46 5.00
N MET A 134 8.23 -9.02 4.50
CA MET A 134 7.36 -9.93 5.23
C MET A 134 7.03 -11.10 4.31
N ASN A 135 7.41 -12.29 4.71
CA ASN A 135 7.17 -13.52 3.96
C ASN A 135 6.30 -14.47 4.78
N LEU A 136 5.34 -15.09 4.14
CA LEU A 136 4.52 -16.13 4.76
C LEU A 136 5.34 -17.41 4.93
N THR A 137 5.16 -18.08 6.06
CA THR A 137 5.75 -19.38 6.36
C THR A 137 4.65 -20.36 6.77
N ASN A 138 4.98 -21.64 6.92
CA ASN A 138 4.01 -22.65 7.35
C ASN A 138 3.42 -22.40 8.75
N SER A 139 4.11 -21.62 9.60
CA SER A 139 3.72 -21.36 10.99
C SER A 139 3.54 -19.89 11.34
N GLY A 140 3.56 -19.00 10.37
CA GLY A 140 3.41 -17.56 10.60
C GLY A 140 4.13 -16.70 9.57
N PHE A 141 4.87 -15.69 10.02
CA PHE A 141 5.56 -14.74 9.15
C PHE A 141 7.04 -14.62 9.53
N LYS A 142 7.89 -14.54 8.49
CA LYS A 142 9.27 -14.10 8.63
C LYS A 142 9.34 -12.61 8.30
N LEU A 143 9.75 -11.80 9.27
CA LEU A 143 9.94 -10.36 9.11
C LEU A 143 11.41 -10.03 9.01
N SER A 144 11.78 -9.20 8.03
CA SER A 144 13.09 -8.59 7.92
C SER A 144 12.97 -7.09 8.17
N PHE A 145 13.98 -6.51 8.81
CA PHE A 145 13.98 -5.10 9.18
C PHE A 145 15.17 -4.38 8.58
N THR A 146 15.07 -3.06 8.46
CA THR A 146 16.14 -2.20 7.95
C THR A 146 17.31 -2.06 8.92
N LYS A 147 17.11 -2.38 10.18
CA LYS A 147 18.13 -2.38 11.26
C LYS A 147 17.97 -3.61 12.14
N PRO A 148 19.02 -4.04 12.82
CA PRO A 148 18.93 -5.07 13.85
C PRO A 148 17.93 -4.68 14.95
N LEU A 149 17.13 -5.63 15.39
CA LEU A 149 16.23 -5.47 16.52
C LEU A 149 16.96 -5.88 17.80
N SER A 150 16.79 -5.11 18.87
CA SER A 150 17.26 -5.45 20.22
C SER A 150 16.04 -5.77 21.08
N LYS A 151 16.09 -6.88 21.83
CA LYS A 151 15.03 -7.29 22.78
C LYS A 151 13.64 -7.40 22.13
N VAL A 152 13.51 -8.35 21.22
CA VAL A 152 12.24 -8.64 20.53
C VAL A 152 11.53 -9.78 21.25
N THR A 153 10.24 -9.56 21.56
CA THR A 153 9.33 -10.61 22.05
C THR A 153 8.12 -10.69 21.12
N ALA A 154 7.37 -11.77 21.19
CA ALA A 154 6.14 -11.94 20.41
C ALA A 154 5.12 -10.84 20.68
N GLU A 155 5.10 -10.28 21.88
CA GLU A 155 4.19 -9.19 22.29
C GLU A 155 4.44 -7.86 21.56
N ASN A 156 5.60 -7.72 20.90
CA ASN A 156 5.90 -6.54 20.07
C ASN A 156 5.18 -6.57 18.72
N PHE A 157 4.52 -7.65 18.38
CA PHE A 157 3.86 -7.84 17.10
C PHE A 157 2.38 -8.15 17.29
N ALA A 158 1.55 -7.51 16.49
CA ALA A 158 0.14 -7.83 16.38
C ALA A 158 -0.19 -8.10 14.91
N PHE A 159 -0.87 -9.20 14.67
CA PHE A 159 -1.33 -9.58 13.33
C PHE A 159 -2.84 -9.61 13.33
N GLN A 160 -3.45 -8.99 12.35
CA GLN A 160 -4.87 -9.05 12.11
C GLN A 160 -5.12 -9.67 10.75
N ARG A 161 -6.02 -10.60 10.68
CA ARG A 161 -6.54 -11.16 9.44
C ARG A 161 -7.91 -10.55 9.19
N TYR A 162 -8.14 -10.12 7.97
CA TYR A 162 -9.44 -9.62 7.57
C TYR A 162 -9.75 -10.07 6.15
N TYR A 163 -11.05 -10.02 5.80
CA TYR A 163 -11.53 -10.24 4.45
C TYR A 163 -12.76 -9.38 4.20
N TYR A 164 -13.10 -9.24 2.94
CA TYR A 164 -14.28 -8.52 2.49
C TYR A 164 -15.22 -9.48 1.77
N LYS A 165 -16.51 -9.44 2.10
CA LYS A 165 -17.51 -10.10 1.28
C LYS A 165 -17.82 -9.26 0.05
N TYR A 166 -17.88 -9.91 -1.08
CA TYR A 166 -18.38 -9.27 -2.29
C TYR A 166 -19.88 -9.05 -2.19
N HIS A 167 -20.33 -7.82 -2.33
CA HIS A 167 -21.72 -7.44 -2.39
C HIS A 167 -21.90 -6.17 -3.21
N GLN A 168 -23.16 -5.87 -3.57
CA GLN A 168 -23.48 -4.74 -4.45
C GLN A 168 -23.29 -3.34 -3.81
N SER A 169 -23.30 -3.26 -2.50
CA SER A 169 -23.18 -1.98 -1.80
C SER A 169 -21.74 -1.49 -1.83
N TYR A 170 -21.55 -0.22 -2.03
CA TYR A 170 -20.23 0.40 -1.95
C TYR A 170 -19.67 0.32 -0.52
N GLY A 171 -18.41 -0.07 -0.39
CA GLY A 171 -17.74 -0.16 0.89
C GLY A 171 -18.15 -1.42 1.67
N SER A 172 -17.52 -2.55 1.35
CA SER A 172 -17.71 -3.78 2.10
C SER A 172 -17.18 -3.63 3.53
N PRO A 173 -17.91 -4.10 4.55
CA PRO A 173 -17.36 -4.13 5.90
C PRO A 173 -16.16 -5.09 5.98
N GLN A 174 -15.21 -4.71 6.78
CA GLN A 174 -14.07 -5.54 7.14
C GLN A 174 -14.52 -6.59 8.16
N LEU A 175 -14.28 -7.87 7.89
CA LEU A 175 -14.66 -9.01 8.71
C LEU A 175 -13.43 -9.75 9.23
#